data_eafcf474cdc10464d5eec800ccd3ed4c
#
_entry.id   eafcf474cdc10464d5eec800ccd3ed4c
#
_cell.length_a   1.000
_cell.length_b   1.000
_cell.length_c   1.000
_cell.angle_alpha   90.00
_cell.angle_beta   90.00
_cell.angle_gamma   90.00
#
_symmetry.space_group_name_H-M   'P 1'
#
loop_
_entity.id
_entity.type
_entity.pdbx_description
1 polymer ?
#
loop_
_entity_poly.entity_id
_entity_poly.type
_entity_poly.pdbx_seq_one_letter_code
_entity_poly.pdbx_strand_id
1 'polypeptide(L)'
;MPASRFWREFLIGLVCLIAVSAVFSFPAIPQDPAYHDFADDRTLFGVPNFWNVVSNAAFLLVGILGLRKLFRGALPTATRQPYLVFCIGIVLVSLGSAYYHLDPTPQSLVWDRLP
;
A
#
# COMPACT_ATOMS: atom_id res chain seq x y z
N MET A 1 -0.93 -30.43 -2.61
CA MET A 1 -0.47 -29.65 -1.41
C MET A 1 -0.87 -30.42 -0.16
N PRO A 2 -0.04 -30.52 0.88
CA PRO A 2 -0.47 -31.13 2.13
C PRO A 2 -1.63 -30.31 2.73
N ALA A 3 -2.66 -31.01 3.23
CA ALA A 3 -3.87 -30.39 3.77
C ALA A 3 -3.59 -29.31 4.83
N SER A 4 -2.55 -29.51 5.64
CA SER A 4 -2.11 -28.53 6.66
C SER A 4 -1.66 -27.17 6.08
N ARG A 5 -1.04 -27.16 4.90
CA ARG A 5 -0.62 -25.92 4.23
C ARG A 5 -1.84 -25.17 3.68
N PHE A 6 -2.78 -25.87 3.07
CA PHE A 6 -4.02 -25.26 2.56
C PHE A 6 -4.80 -24.55 3.67
N TRP A 7 -4.99 -25.21 4.82
CA TRP A 7 -5.73 -24.61 5.94
C TRP A 7 -5.03 -23.38 6.53
N ARG A 8 -3.71 -23.38 6.58
CA ARG A 8 -2.94 -22.22 7.05
C ARG A 8 -3.10 -21.01 6.12
N GLU A 9 -2.95 -21.21 4.82
CA GLU A 9 -3.10 -20.15 3.81
C GLU A 9 -4.55 -19.63 3.80
N PHE A 10 -5.54 -20.53 3.91
CA PHE A 10 -6.95 -20.15 4.02
C PHE A 10 -7.23 -19.30 5.27
N LEU A 11 -6.74 -19.70 6.43
CA LEU A 11 -6.95 -18.96 7.68
C LEU A 11 -6.28 -17.57 7.62
N ILE A 12 -5.09 -17.46 7.08
CA ILE A 12 -4.42 -16.17 6.89
C ILE A 12 -5.26 -15.28 5.97
N GLY A 13 -5.69 -15.79 4.83
CA GLY A 13 -6.54 -15.04 3.90
C GLY A 13 -7.86 -14.60 4.54
N LEU A 14 -8.50 -15.48 5.32
CA LEU A 14 -9.73 -15.14 6.05
C LEU A 14 -9.52 -14.05 7.09
N VAL A 15 -8.44 -14.12 7.87
CA VAL A 15 -8.10 -13.08 8.87
C VAL A 15 -7.83 -11.76 8.18
N CYS A 16 -7.06 -11.75 7.08
CA CYS A 16 -6.82 -10.54 6.30
C CYS A 16 -8.13 -9.94 5.75
N LEU A 17 -9.01 -10.79 5.20
CA LEU A 17 -10.31 -10.34 4.68
C LEU A 17 -11.17 -9.73 5.78
N ILE A 18 -11.25 -10.37 6.95
CA ILE A 18 -12.00 -9.85 8.11
C ILE A 18 -11.41 -8.51 8.56
N ALA A 19 -10.08 -8.39 8.68
CA ALA A 19 -9.41 -7.17 9.10
C ALA A 19 -9.68 -6.01 8.13
N VAL A 20 -9.54 -6.24 6.82
CA VAL A 20 -9.84 -5.24 5.78
C VAL A 20 -11.31 -4.85 5.81
N SER A 21 -12.23 -5.83 5.91
CA SER A 21 -13.66 -5.55 5.99
C SER A 21 -14.02 -4.73 7.24
N ALA A 22 -13.36 -5.01 8.38
CA ALA A 22 -13.55 -4.25 9.61
C ALA A 22 -13.11 -2.79 9.43
N VAL A 23 -11.95 -2.54 8.82
CA VAL A 23 -11.48 -1.16 8.55
C VAL A 23 -12.51 -0.34 7.78
N PHE A 24 -13.11 -0.92 6.73
CA PHE A 24 -14.12 -0.22 5.93
C PHE A 24 -15.52 -0.20 6.55
N SER A 25 -15.76 -0.97 7.62
CA SER A 25 -17.05 -0.97 8.34
C SER A 25 -17.15 0.12 9.41
N PHE A 26 -16.04 0.73 9.78
CA PHE A 26 -15.99 1.80 10.78
C PHE A 26 -15.62 3.14 10.12
N PRO A 27 -16.08 4.29 10.64
CA PRO A 27 -15.64 5.59 10.18
C PRO A 27 -14.14 5.76 10.40
N ALA A 28 -13.47 6.51 9.51
CA ALA A 28 -12.07 6.85 9.67
C ALA A 28 -11.85 7.56 11.01
N ILE A 29 -10.78 7.20 11.72
CA ILE A 29 -10.43 7.81 13.01
C ILE A 29 -9.98 9.25 12.74
N PRO A 30 -10.69 10.27 13.28
CA PRO A 30 -10.29 11.66 13.13
C PRO A 30 -8.89 11.89 13.67
N GLN A 31 -8.05 12.57 12.91
CA GLN A 31 -6.73 13.01 13.33
C GLN A 31 -6.77 14.50 13.67
N ASP A 32 -5.81 14.95 14.49
CA ASP A 32 -5.57 16.38 14.69
C ASP A 32 -5.31 17.03 13.29
N PRO A 33 -5.96 18.16 12.97
CA PRO A 33 -5.70 18.86 11.71
C PRO A 33 -4.22 19.13 11.43
N ALA A 34 -3.41 19.38 12.45
CA ALA A 34 -1.97 19.57 12.32
C ALA A 34 -1.24 18.31 11.81
N TYR A 35 -1.84 17.13 11.92
CA TYR A 35 -1.29 15.89 11.35
C TYR A 35 -1.26 15.91 9.82
N HIS A 36 -2.17 16.66 9.21
CA HIS A 36 -2.30 16.80 7.76
C HIS A 36 -1.52 18.00 7.21
N ASP A 37 -0.87 18.78 8.09
CA ASP A 37 -0.07 19.97 7.73
C ASP A 37 1.36 19.53 7.41
N PHE A 38 1.63 19.34 6.12
CA PHE A 38 2.93 18.85 5.67
C PHE A 38 3.95 19.99 5.57
N ALA A 39 5.23 19.65 5.79
CA ALA A 39 6.35 20.59 5.61
C ALA A 39 6.48 21.08 4.15
N ASP A 40 6.06 20.29 3.16
CA ASP A 40 5.94 20.72 1.78
C ASP A 40 4.47 20.90 1.42
N ASP A 41 4.04 22.15 1.32
CA ASP A 41 2.68 22.57 0.93
C ASP A 41 2.62 23.11 -0.51
N ARG A 42 3.74 23.06 -1.25
CA ARG A 42 3.86 23.66 -2.57
C ARG A 42 3.00 22.95 -3.59
N THR A 43 2.23 23.74 -4.35
CA THR A 43 1.52 23.25 -5.53
C THR A 43 2.37 23.52 -6.77
N LEU A 44 2.83 22.47 -7.43
CA LEU A 44 3.58 22.56 -8.69
C LEU A 44 2.84 21.75 -9.77
N PHE A 45 2.74 22.32 -10.96
CA PHE A 45 2.03 21.70 -12.11
C PHE A 45 0.58 21.29 -11.80
N GLY A 46 -0.08 22.01 -10.88
CA GLY A 46 -1.45 21.68 -10.45
C GLY A 46 -1.56 20.54 -9.43
N VAL A 47 -0.44 20.01 -8.93
CA VAL A 47 -0.38 18.94 -7.91
C VAL A 47 -0.08 19.57 -6.56
N PRO A 48 -0.99 19.53 -5.58
CA PRO A 48 -0.74 19.99 -4.21
C PRO A 48 0.25 19.06 -3.53
N ASN A 49 0.96 19.57 -2.52
CA ASN A 49 1.97 18.83 -1.76
C ASN A 49 2.93 18.05 -2.68
N PHE A 50 3.38 18.70 -3.73
CA PHE A 50 4.02 18.10 -4.91
C PHE A 50 5.12 17.09 -4.57
N TRP A 51 6.05 17.46 -3.72
CA TRP A 51 7.18 16.60 -3.39
C TRP A 51 6.76 15.37 -2.55
N ASN A 52 5.75 15.53 -1.69
CA ASN A 52 5.18 14.40 -0.95
C ASN A 52 4.50 13.41 -1.89
N VAL A 53 3.78 13.89 -2.90
CA VAL A 53 3.16 13.04 -3.93
C VAL A 53 4.21 12.37 -4.79
N VAL A 54 5.15 13.14 -5.36
CA VAL A 54 6.13 12.64 -6.34
C VAL A 54 7.15 11.68 -5.72
N SER A 55 7.51 11.86 -4.44
CA SER A 55 8.41 10.92 -3.74
C SER A 55 7.89 9.48 -3.75
N ASN A 56 6.57 9.27 -3.82
CA ASN A 56 5.98 7.95 -3.93
C ASN A 56 6.28 7.24 -5.26
N ALA A 57 6.69 7.97 -6.29
CA ALA A 57 7.10 7.37 -7.57
C ALA A 57 8.32 6.43 -7.41
N ALA A 58 9.19 6.69 -6.42
CA ALA A 58 10.31 5.79 -6.12
C ALA A 58 9.82 4.41 -5.65
N PHE A 59 8.82 4.36 -4.78
CA PHE A 59 8.20 3.11 -4.33
C PHE A 59 7.50 2.39 -5.50
N LEU A 60 6.76 3.12 -6.33
CA LEU A 60 6.12 2.57 -7.51
C LEU A 60 7.14 1.91 -8.44
N LEU A 61 8.24 2.61 -8.72
CA LEU A 61 9.31 2.08 -9.57
C LEU A 61 9.91 0.80 -8.99
N VAL A 62 10.23 0.78 -7.71
CA VAL A 62 10.79 -0.40 -7.02
C VAL A 62 9.81 -1.57 -7.07
N GLY A 63 8.53 -1.34 -6.79
CA GLY A 63 7.48 -2.36 -6.86
C GLY A 63 7.32 -2.95 -8.26
N ILE A 64 7.28 -2.10 -9.30
CA ILE A 64 7.19 -2.53 -10.71
C ILE A 64 8.43 -3.33 -11.14
N LEU A 65 9.64 -2.86 -10.79
CA LEU A 65 10.88 -3.58 -11.12
C LEU A 65 10.93 -4.94 -10.41
N GLY A 66 10.46 -5.00 -9.16
CA GLY A 66 10.32 -6.26 -8.42
C GLY A 66 9.37 -7.24 -9.11
N LEU A 67 8.19 -6.78 -9.52
CA LEU A 67 7.22 -7.60 -10.26
C LEU A 67 7.81 -8.07 -11.60
N ARG A 68 8.49 -7.21 -12.34
CA ARG A 68 9.16 -7.61 -13.59
C ARG A 68 10.20 -8.72 -13.35
N LYS A 69 11.00 -8.63 -12.28
CA LYS A 69 11.96 -9.66 -11.91
C LYS A 69 11.27 -11.01 -11.61
N LEU A 70 10.16 -10.96 -10.88
CA LEU A 70 9.34 -12.13 -10.57
C LEU A 70 8.83 -12.81 -11.85
N PHE A 71 8.22 -12.04 -12.77
CA PHE A 71 7.63 -12.59 -14.00
C PHE A 71 8.67 -13.09 -14.99
N ARG A 72 9.90 -12.60 -14.92
CA ARG A 72 11.03 -13.14 -15.70
C ARG A 72 11.58 -14.48 -15.16
N GLY A 73 10.99 -15.02 -14.09
CA GLY A 73 11.40 -16.31 -13.55
C GLY A 73 12.73 -16.30 -12.78
N ALA A 74 13.27 -15.11 -12.46
CA ALA A 74 14.59 -14.95 -11.83
C ALA A 74 14.64 -15.29 -10.33
N LEU A 75 13.55 -15.88 -9.78
CA LEU A 75 13.44 -16.22 -8.35
C LEU A 75 13.17 -17.71 -8.13
N PRO A 76 13.75 -18.31 -7.08
CA PRO A 76 13.41 -19.66 -6.66
C PRO A 76 11.92 -19.79 -6.33
N THR A 77 11.33 -20.95 -6.66
CA THR A 77 9.88 -21.20 -6.48
C THR A 77 9.41 -20.95 -5.05
N ALA A 78 10.20 -21.29 -4.05
CA ALA A 78 9.86 -21.12 -2.63
C ALA A 78 9.69 -19.65 -2.21
N THR A 79 10.36 -18.71 -2.89
CA THR A 79 10.36 -17.28 -2.54
C THR A 79 9.39 -16.46 -3.41
N ARG A 80 8.81 -17.04 -4.45
CA ARG A 80 8.01 -16.29 -5.41
C ARG A 80 6.73 -15.69 -4.80
N GLN A 81 6.00 -16.46 -4.00
CA GLN A 81 4.74 -15.99 -3.39
C GLN A 81 4.96 -14.83 -2.40
N PRO A 82 5.83 -14.96 -1.37
CA PRO A 82 6.06 -13.85 -0.46
C PRO A 82 6.64 -12.62 -1.17
N TYR A 83 7.50 -12.81 -2.17
CA TYR A 83 8.03 -11.72 -2.96
C TYR A 83 6.96 -11.02 -3.80
N LEU A 84 6.00 -11.75 -4.37
CA LEU A 84 4.86 -11.19 -5.09
C LEU A 84 4.02 -10.31 -4.17
N VAL A 85 3.63 -10.82 -2.99
CA VAL A 85 2.84 -10.09 -2.01
C VAL A 85 3.56 -8.81 -1.58
N PHE A 86 4.86 -8.90 -1.30
CA PHE A 86 5.70 -7.77 -0.94
C PHE A 86 5.72 -6.69 -2.05
N CYS A 87 5.94 -7.07 -3.31
CA CYS A 87 5.98 -6.11 -4.41
C CYS A 87 4.61 -5.47 -4.67
N ILE A 88 3.53 -6.23 -4.57
CA ILE A 88 2.17 -5.68 -4.66
C ILE A 88 1.94 -4.69 -3.51
N GLY A 89 2.33 -5.03 -2.28
CA GLY A 89 2.24 -4.13 -1.13
C GLY A 89 2.96 -2.80 -1.39
N ILE A 90 4.20 -2.83 -1.90
CA ILE A 90 4.95 -1.61 -2.24
C ILE A 90 4.21 -0.75 -3.29
N VAL A 91 3.62 -1.37 -4.32
CA VAL A 91 2.83 -0.63 -5.33
C VAL A 91 1.59 0.00 -4.68
N LEU A 92 0.88 -0.75 -3.84
CA LEU A 92 -0.32 -0.24 -3.14
C LEU A 92 0.02 0.88 -2.17
N VAL A 93 1.12 0.76 -1.40
CA VAL A 93 1.64 1.84 -0.54
C VAL A 93 1.91 3.09 -1.36
N SER A 94 2.59 2.96 -2.51
CA SER A 94 2.88 4.11 -3.39
C SER A 94 1.60 4.83 -3.82
N LEU A 95 0.57 4.09 -4.24
CA LEU A 95 -0.69 4.67 -4.71
C LEU A 95 -1.51 5.25 -3.57
N GLY A 96 -1.62 4.54 -2.45
CA GLY A 96 -2.36 4.99 -1.27
C GLY A 96 -1.75 6.23 -0.64
N SER A 97 -0.42 6.26 -0.51
CA SER A 97 0.30 7.41 0.04
C SER A 97 0.24 8.62 -0.90
N ALA A 98 0.42 8.43 -2.21
CA ALA A 98 0.24 9.52 -3.17
C ALA A 98 -1.18 10.10 -3.11
N TYR A 99 -2.20 9.25 -3.02
CA TYR A 99 -3.60 9.67 -2.87
C TYR A 99 -3.82 10.49 -1.58
N TYR A 100 -3.28 10.03 -0.46
CA TYR A 100 -3.36 10.78 0.80
C TYR A 100 -2.71 12.16 0.69
N HIS A 101 -1.54 12.26 0.08
CA HIS A 101 -0.86 13.55 -0.08
C HIS A 101 -1.54 14.49 -1.08
N LEU A 102 -2.35 13.98 -2.01
CA LEU A 102 -3.17 14.79 -2.90
C LEU A 102 -4.34 15.46 -2.19
N ASP A 103 -4.97 14.76 -1.23
CA ASP A 103 -6.14 15.23 -0.48
C ASP A 103 -6.03 14.75 0.98
N PRO A 104 -5.24 15.44 1.83
CA PRO A 104 -4.94 14.98 3.19
C PRO A 104 -6.15 15.11 4.10
N THR A 105 -6.81 13.99 4.33
CA THR A 105 -7.98 13.84 5.20
C THR A 105 -7.87 12.55 6.03
N PRO A 106 -8.62 12.41 7.15
CA PRO A 106 -8.70 11.13 7.84
C PRO A 106 -9.14 9.97 6.95
N GLN A 107 -10.01 10.23 5.95
CA GLN A 107 -10.52 9.23 5.02
C GLN A 107 -9.43 8.77 4.02
N SER A 108 -8.69 9.70 3.44
CA SER A 108 -7.58 9.36 2.52
C SER A 108 -6.39 8.74 3.25
N LEU A 109 -6.17 9.07 4.53
CA LEU A 109 -5.13 8.46 5.37
C LEU A 109 -5.31 6.94 5.53
N VAL A 110 -6.53 6.43 5.46
CA VAL A 110 -6.80 4.98 5.50
C VAL A 110 -6.07 4.27 4.36
N TRP A 111 -6.05 4.85 3.16
CA TRP A 111 -5.36 4.28 2.00
C TRP A 111 -3.84 4.32 2.10
N ASP A 112 -3.28 5.28 2.82
CA ASP A 112 -1.84 5.34 3.12
C ASP A 112 -1.42 4.27 4.13
N ARG A 113 -2.30 3.88 5.04
CA ARG A 113 -2.01 3.00 6.17
C ARG A 113 -2.41 1.54 5.97
N LEU A 114 -3.35 1.27 5.06
CA LEU A 114 -3.91 -0.06 4.86
C LEU A 114 -2.95 -1.04 4.17
N PRO A 115 -2.17 -0.67 3.13
CA PRO A 115 -1.22 -1.60 2.51
C PRO A 115 -0.04 -1.91 3.40
#